data_cb2ef4a5d248b207da106cdd38f2e461
#
_entry.id   cb2ef4a5d248b207da106cdd38f2e461
#
_cell.length_a   1.000
_cell.length_b   1.000
_cell.length_c   1.000
_cell.angle_alpha   90.00
_cell.angle_beta   90.00
_cell.angle_gamma   90.00
#
_symmetry.space_group_name_H-M   'P 1'
#
loop_
_entity.id
_entity.type
_entity.pdbx_description
1 polymer ?
#
loop_
_entity_poly.entity_id
_entity_poly.type
_entity_poly.pdbx_seq_one_letter_code
_entity_poly.pdbx_strand_id
1 'polypeptide(L)'
;MTIPRAPARIAVLGAGLSGLTAAYRLSSALPGARIHLLDGARQGGWVKSDKHRVSFVSSGGERLEGEITCEAGPRSIRPRGGPGAPAMLKLIRDAGLEPAIVPIPTSHPAARNRYLLTPGGLERVAPTPIALLKPSSASAALFRAVAAEPFRRPPAPYPADESVASFFTRRFGARVAHIASAFVHGIYAADPAQLSLRSAFGILHDAEKRYGSVVLGMLRGVATPEAKAAERAAWAELGGLGKKREGWSMYALRGGMGALTARLGAAAAANGVDVRCGPEGRVTALQRTGDGVEISLPSGPLEVDHVVSALPPRRLAQLAPLPNLTANPSTTVGVVNVVYPLPPGAIHPDGFGYLIPRDDASRDAALGVVFDSTALPGTGDGLLEGKLTKLTVMMGGPYWGAYGGTAPSSPDALVAPALAHLQRTFPALRDTEPLLVTPHLNAECIPTYAPGHGARLRETHEAIARDWAGRLSVVGAGYGGVSVNDCVLGAELVAAGLGRGEAVTGLERWSTWE
;
A
#
# COMPACT_ATOMS: atom_id res chain seq x y z
N MET A 1 29.55 -6.28 -4.65
CA MET A 1 30.26 -5.84 -5.88
C MET A 1 30.31 -4.32 -5.89
N THR A 2 31.43 -3.72 -6.19
CA THR A 2 31.55 -2.27 -6.40
C THR A 2 31.43 -1.98 -7.89
N ILE A 3 30.69 -0.94 -8.26
CA ILE A 3 30.70 -0.43 -9.64
C ILE A 3 32.02 0.35 -9.78
N PRO A 4 32.78 0.20 -10.88
CA PRO A 4 34.07 0.90 -11.03
C PRO A 4 33.98 2.42 -10.95
N ARG A 5 32.79 2.98 -11.19
CA ARG A 5 32.45 4.41 -11.09
C ARG A 5 30.95 4.56 -10.85
N ALA A 6 30.54 5.56 -10.04
CA ALA A 6 29.13 5.91 -9.90
C ALA A 6 28.51 6.20 -11.28
N PRO A 7 27.27 5.73 -11.58
CA PRO A 7 26.67 5.90 -12.90
C PRO A 7 26.43 7.38 -13.21
N ALA A 8 26.84 7.80 -14.41
CA ALA A 8 26.68 9.17 -14.89
C ALA A 8 25.37 9.38 -15.67
N ARG A 9 24.79 8.30 -16.20
CA ARG A 9 23.52 8.29 -16.95
C ARG A 9 22.63 7.20 -16.37
N ILE A 10 21.46 7.60 -15.87
CA ILE A 10 20.54 6.69 -15.19
C ILE A 10 19.15 6.83 -15.80
N ALA A 11 18.49 5.73 -16.06
CA ALA A 11 17.07 5.73 -16.38
C ALA A 11 16.26 5.12 -15.21
N VAL A 12 15.20 5.81 -14.81
CA VAL A 12 14.19 5.30 -13.87
C VAL A 12 12.94 4.98 -14.68
N LEU A 13 12.50 3.72 -14.64
CA LEU A 13 11.33 3.26 -15.38
C LEU A 13 10.11 3.18 -14.48
N GLY A 14 9.06 3.92 -14.85
CA GLY A 14 7.82 4.04 -14.09
C GLY A 14 7.81 5.28 -13.20
N ALA A 15 6.86 6.19 -13.42
CA ALA A 15 6.65 7.44 -12.68
C ALA A 15 5.60 7.31 -11.55
N GLY A 16 5.44 6.10 -10.99
CA GLY A 16 4.71 5.89 -9.74
C GLY A 16 5.50 6.36 -8.52
N LEU A 17 4.95 6.17 -7.31
CA LEU A 17 5.59 6.63 -6.06
C LEU A 17 7.04 6.16 -5.91
N SER A 18 7.33 4.88 -6.19
CA SER A 18 8.69 4.34 -6.07
C SER A 18 9.66 4.96 -7.08
N GLY A 19 9.25 5.11 -8.35
CA GLY A 19 10.11 5.70 -9.37
C GLY A 19 10.34 7.20 -9.15
N LEU A 20 9.31 7.95 -8.77
CA LEU A 20 9.43 9.35 -8.40
C LEU A 20 10.36 9.54 -7.20
N THR A 21 10.24 8.68 -6.17
CA THR A 21 11.16 8.69 -5.02
C THR A 21 12.59 8.39 -5.46
N ALA A 22 12.80 7.36 -6.28
CA ALA A 22 14.12 7.00 -6.79
C ALA A 22 14.74 8.16 -7.61
N ALA A 23 14.00 8.73 -8.56
CA ALA A 23 14.47 9.83 -9.39
C ALA A 23 14.84 11.07 -8.56
N TYR A 24 13.98 11.46 -7.61
CA TYR A 24 14.23 12.57 -6.69
C TYR A 24 15.46 12.31 -5.80
N ARG A 25 15.59 11.13 -5.21
CA ARG A 25 16.73 10.80 -4.35
C ARG A 25 18.05 10.66 -5.12
N LEU A 26 18.02 10.08 -6.32
CA LEU A 26 19.17 9.97 -7.19
C LEU A 26 19.66 11.35 -7.64
N SER A 27 18.75 12.27 -8.02
CA SER A 27 19.12 13.63 -8.43
C SER A 27 19.81 14.40 -7.30
N SER A 28 19.48 14.10 -6.04
CA SER A 28 20.14 14.68 -4.87
C SER A 28 21.46 13.98 -4.52
N ALA A 29 21.53 12.65 -4.66
CA ALA A 29 22.70 11.85 -4.32
C ALA A 29 23.81 11.91 -5.37
N LEU A 30 23.45 12.15 -6.64
CA LEU A 30 24.35 12.17 -7.81
C LEU A 30 24.11 13.45 -8.62
N PRO A 31 24.48 14.63 -8.12
CA PRO A 31 24.15 15.93 -8.74
C PRO A 31 24.77 16.12 -10.13
N GLY A 32 25.78 15.32 -10.52
CA GLY A 32 26.38 15.34 -11.84
C GLY A 32 25.82 14.30 -12.82
N ALA A 33 24.91 13.44 -12.39
CA ALA A 33 24.35 12.41 -13.24
C ALA A 33 23.18 12.94 -14.09
N ARG A 34 23.10 12.48 -15.33
CA ARG A 34 21.93 12.68 -16.19
C ARG A 34 20.89 11.61 -15.87
N ILE A 35 19.75 12.03 -15.35
CA ILE A 35 18.68 11.13 -14.94
C ILE A 35 17.46 11.32 -15.83
N HIS A 36 16.95 10.21 -16.37
CA HIS A 36 15.71 10.15 -17.16
C HIS A 36 14.66 9.39 -16.37
N LEU A 37 13.48 9.97 -16.19
CA LEU A 37 12.30 9.31 -15.62
C LEU A 37 11.30 9.02 -16.74
N LEU A 38 11.08 7.74 -17.03
CA LEU A 38 10.34 7.28 -18.21
C LEU A 38 9.09 6.51 -17.78
N ASP A 39 7.91 6.92 -18.27
CA ASP A 39 6.64 6.23 -18.02
C ASP A 39 5.73 6.30 -19.24
N GLY A 40 5.23 5.16 -19.71
CA GLY A 40 4.30 5.09 -20.85
C GLY A 40 2.88 5.60 -20.57
N ALA A 41 2.62 6.06 -19.34
CA ALA A 41 1.32 6.57 -18.91
C ALA A 41 1.48 7.93 -18.21
N ARG A 42 0.78 8.13 -17.11
CA ARG A 42 0.81 9.37 -16.33
C ARG A 42 1.73 9.29 -15.12
N GLN A 43 2.21 10.44 -14.68
CA GLN A 43 2.89 10.58 -13.39
C GLN A 43 1.93 10.25 -12.22
N GLY A 44 2.46 9.63 -11.17
CA GLY A 44 1.76 9.27 -9.94
C GLY A 44 1.34 7.80 -9.84
N GLY A 45 1.26 7.06 -10.96
CA GLY A 45 0.85 5.65 -10.98
C GLY A 45 -0.52 5.46 -10.33
N TRP A 46 -0.64 4.54 -9.36
CA TRP A 46 -1.88 4.29 -8.62
C TRP A 46 -2.15 5.29 -7.48
N VAL A 47 -1.22 6.19 -7.19
CA VAL A 47 -1.44 7.30 -6.25
C VAL A 47 -2.06 8.46 -7.02
N LYS A 48 -3.35 8.66 -6.80
CA LYS A 48 -4.13 9.70 -7.49
C LYS A 48 -5.19 10.24 -6.55
N SER A 49 -5.27 11.56 -6.45
CA SER A 49 -6.32 12.28 -5.73
C SER A 49 -7.03 13.18 -6.72
N ASP A 50 -8.34 13.02 -6.86
CA ASP A 50 -9.18 13.83 -7.73
C ASP A 50 -9.91 14.88 -6.91
N LYS A 51 -9.95 16.11 -7.44
CA LYS A 51 -10.64 17.23 -6.84
C LYS A 51 -11.94 17.49 -7.57
N HIS A 52 -13.00 17.67 -6.81
CA HIS A 52 -14.34 17.89 -7.35
C HIS A 52 -15.01 19.06 -6.64
N ARG A 53 -15.64 19.93 -7.42
CA ARG A 53 -16.50 20.96 -6.87
C ARG A 53 -17.91 20.41 -6.68
N VAL A 54 -18.46 20.56 -5.48
CA VAL A 54 -19.80 20.12 -5.13
C VAL A 54 -20.60 21.27 -4.55
N SER A 55 -21.92 21.27 -4.81
CA SER A 55 -22.87 22.22 -4.24
C SER A 55 -24.14 21.48 -3.87
N PHE A 56 -24.66 21.73 -2.68
CA PHE A 56 -25.90 21.12 -2.19
C PHE A 56 -26.60 22.02 -1.17
N VAL A 57 -27.86 21.71 -0.89
CA VAL A 57 -28.61 22.34 0.19
C VAL A 57 -28.55 21.44 1.42
N SER A 58 -28.06 21.96 2.54
CA SER A 58 -27.99 21.22 3.80
C SER A 58 -29.39 20.94 4.37
N SER A 59 -29.50 20.03 5.30
CA SER A 59 -30.75 19.76 6.03
C SER A 59 -31.32 21.01 6.76
N GLY A 60 -30.47 22.01 7.01
CA GLY A 60 -30.87 23.31 7.56
C GLY A 60 -31.30 24.36 6.54
N GLY A 61 -31.38 24.02 5.25
CA GLY A 61 -31.76 24.92 4.16
C GLY A 61 -30.61 25.82 3.65
N GLU A 62 -29.41 25.73 4.20
CA GLU A 62 -28.23 26.49 3.78
C GLU A 62 -27.64 25.90 2.50
N ARG A 63 -27.38 26.72 1.48
CA ARG A 63 -26.63 26.33 0.28
C ARG A 63 -25.13 26.31 0.58
N LEU A 64 -24.54 25.13 0.48
CA LEU A 64 -23.12 24.90 0.69
C LEU A 64 -22.44 24.58 -0.64
N GLU A 65 -21.25 25.13 -0.83
CA GLU A 65 -20.43 24.90 -2.01
C GLU A 65 -18.97 24.82 -1.60
N GLY A 66 -18.19 23.93 -2.25
CA GLY A 66 -16.77 23.80 -1.99
C GLY A 66 -16.10 22.75 -2.83
N GLU A 67 -14.77 22.64 -2.67
CA GLU A 67 -13.96 21.60 -3.29
C GLU A 67 -13.76 20.45 -2.28
N ILE A 68 -13.87 19.21 -2.76
CA ILE A 68 -13.57 18.01 -2.01
C ILE A 68 -12.52 17.17 -2.72
N THR A 69 -11.78 16.39 -1.95
CA THR A 69 -10.76 15.47 -2.47
C THR A 69 -11.23 14.03 -2.35
N CYS A 70 -11.14 13.26 -3.45
CA CYS A 70 -11.42 11.83 -3.52
C CYS A 70 -10.14 11.07 -3.89
N GLU A 71 -9.83 10.00 -3.15
CA GLU A 71 -8.65 9.18 -3.40
C GLU A 71 -9.00 7.99 -4.29
N ALA A 72 -8.25 7.80 -5.38
CA ALA A 72 -8.38 6.64 -6.26
C ALA A 72 -7.62 5.39 -5.77
N GLY A 73 -6.76 5.56 -4.75
CA GLY A 73 -5.89 4.52 -4.22
C GLY A 73 -5.57 4.69 -2.74
N PRO A 74 -4.27 4.67 -2.35
CA PRO A 74 -3.85 4.90 -0.96
C PRO A 74 -4.27 6.29 -0.49
N ARG A 75 -4.72 6.39 0.77
CA ARG A 75 -5.29 7.62 1.35
C ARG A 75 -4.70 8.03 2.69
N SER A 76 -4.10 7.09 3.39
CA SER A 76 -3.48 7.33 4.70
C SER A 76 -2.17 6.56 4.84
N ILE A 77 -1.29 7.08 5.68
CA ILE A 77 0.04 6.54 5.93
C ILE A 77 0.16 6.17 7.40
N ARG A 78 0.82 5.05 7.69
CA ARG A 78 1.11 4.62 9.07
C ARG A 78 2.46 5.19 9.52
N PRO A 79 2.52 5.89 10.67
CA PRO A 79 3.78 6.39 11.23
C PRO A 79 4.57 5.32 12.01
N ARG A 80 4.24 4.04 11.81
CA ARG A 80 4.82 2.87 12.52
C ARG A 80 4.80 1.66 11.59
N GLY A 81 5.50 0.59 11.97
CA GLY A 81 5.45 -0.69 11.27
C GLY A 81 6.70 -1.00 10.47
N GLY A 82 7.86 -0.51 10.92
CA GLY A 82 9.16 -0.83 10.34
C GLY A 82 9.91 0.37 9.77
N PRO A 83 11.07 0.14 9.15
CA PRO A 83 11.99 1.19 8.69
C PRO A 83 11.44 2.07 7.57
N GLY A 84 10.40 1.64 6.87
CA GLY A 84 9.74 2.45 5.84
C GLY A 84 8.98 3.66 6.39
N ALA A 85 8.54 3.61 7.65
CA ALA A 85 7.79 4.72 8.25
C ALA A 85 8.65 5.99 8.46
N PRO A 86 9.87 5.93 9.03
CA PRO A 86 10.75 7.09 9.07
C PRO A 86 11.21 7.54 7.68
N ALA A 87 11.47 6.62 6.74
CA ALA A 87 11.83 6.96 5.37
C ALA A 87 10.74 7.79 4.68
N MET A 88 9.47 7.41 4.81
CA MET A 88 8.34 8.16 4.27
C MET A 88 8.22 9.56 4.89
N LEU A 89 8.33 9.71 6.21
CA LEU A 89 8.27 11.03 6.85
C LEU A 89 9.47 11.91 6.46
N LYS A 90 10.65 11.31 6.30
CA LYS A 90 11.83 12.00 5.77
C LYS A 90 11.59 12.51 4.36
N LEU A 91 11.05 11.66 3.49
CA LEU A 91 10.72 12.04 2.11
C LEU A 91 9.73 13.21 2.06
N ILE A 92 8.66 13.17 2.87
CA ILE A 92 7.65 14.23 2.95
C ILE A 92 8.27 15.54 3.43
N ARG A 93 9.11 15.51 4.48
CA ARG A 93 9.86 16.67 4.98
C ARG A 93 10.78 17.26 3.90
N ASP A 94 11.61 16.43 3.29
CA ASP A 94 12.62 16.85 2.31
C ASP A 94 11.96 17.37 1.03
N ALA A 95 10.77 16.89 0.67
CA ALA A 95 9.94 17.42 -0.40
C ALA A 95 9.23 18.75 -0.05
N GLY A 96 9.36 19.24 1.20
CA GLY A 96 8.72 20.47 1.67
C GLY A 96 7.23 20.32 1.95
N LEU A 97 6.74 19.10 2.20
CA LEU A 97 5.33 18.80 2.47
C LEU A 97 5.00 18.61 3.96
N GLU A 98 5.94 18.86 4.88
CA GLU A 98 5.66 18.78 6.32
C GLU A 98 4.43 19.62 6.75
N PRO A 99 4.23 20.87 6.26
CA PRO A 99 3.02 21.66 6.59
C PRO A 99 1.71 21.07 6.08
N ALA A 100 1.76 20.16 5.12
CA ALA A 100 0.59 19.49 4.58
C ALA A 100 0.20 18.23 5.36
N ILE A 101 1.00 17.79 6.33
CA ILE A 101 0.69 16.61 7.15
C ILE A 101 -0.54 16.88 8.00
N VAL A 102 -1.52 16.00 7.89
CA VAL A 102 -2.74 15.97 8.70
C VAL A 102 -2.67 14.75 9.61
N PRO A 103 -2.30 14.91 10.89
CA PRO A 103 -2.19 13.79 11.82
C PRO A 103 -3.55 13.34 12.34
N ILE A 104 -3.76 12.04 12.43
CA ILE A 104 -4.89 11.43 13.11
C ILE A 104 -4.39 10.80 14.42
N PRO A 105 -4.71 11.39 15.59
CA PRO A 105 -4.17 10.95 16.86
C PRO A 105 -4.69 9.57 17.26
N THR A 106 -3.97 8.89 18.14
CA THR A 106 -4.37 7.58 18.68
C THR A 106 -5.66 7.63 19.52
N SER A 107 -6.04 8.82 20.00
CA SER A 107 -7.32 9.06 20.69
C SER A 107 -8.52 9.17 19.74
N HIS A 108 -8.28 9.44 18.45
CA HIS A 108 -9.35 9.67 17.48
C HIS A 108 -10.22 8.42 17.26
N PRO A 109 -11.55 8.55 17.06
CA PRO A 109 -12.44 7.41 16.81
C PRO A 109 -11.97 6.52 15.65
N ALA A 110 -11.47 7.08 14.57
CA ALA A 110 -10.91 6.32 13.44
C ALA A 110 -9.70 5.45 13.82
N ALA A 111 -8.98 5.78 14.88
CA ALA A 111 -7.88 4.95 15.40
C ALA A 111 -8.39 3.78 16.24
N ARG A 112 -9.48 3.98 16.96
CA ARG A 112 -10.00 3.07 18.00
C ARG A 112 -11.13 2.17 17.51
N ASN A 113 -11.98 2.67 16.61
CA ASN A 113 -13.16 1.97 16.14
C ASN A 113 -12.91 1.37 14.77
N ARG A 114 -12.89 0.05 14.73
CA ARG A 114 -12.79 -0.75 13.52
C ARG A 114 -13.95 -1.72 13.51
N TYR A 115 -14.60 -1.84 12.36
CA TYR A 115 -15.78 -2.66 12.25
C TYR A 115 -15.55 -3.82 11.29
N LEU A 116 -16.28 -4.89 11.51
CA LEU A 116 -16.52 -5.97 10.55
C LEU A 116 -17.98 -5.95 10.15
N LEU A 117 -18.25 -6.13 8.88
CA LEU A 117 -19.60 -6.42 8.43
C LEU A 117 -19.88 -7.90 8.69
N THR A 118 -20.92 -8.17 9.47
CA THR A 118 -21.39 -9.52 9.80
C THR A 118 -22.84 -9.66 9.36
N PRO A 119 -23.42 -10.87 9.30
CA PRO A 119 -24.85 -11.03 9.02
C PRO A 119 -25.77 -10.24 9.95
N GLY A 120 -25.29 -9.92 11.17
CA GLY A 120 -26.01 -9.09 12.15
C GLY A 120 -25.76 -7.57 12.01
N GLY A 121 -25.07 -7.13 10.97
CA GLY A 121 -24.69 -5.73 10.74
C GLY A 121 -23.25 -5.41 11.15
N LEU A 122 -22.95 -4.13 11.36
CA LEU A 122 -21.61 -3.68 11.72
C LEU A 122 -21.26 -4.06 13.17
N GLU A 123 -20.24 -4.87 13.35
CA GLU A 123 -19.70 -5.27 14.65
C GLU A 123 -18.35 -4.57 14.89
N ARG A 124 -18.26 -3.80 16.00
CA ARG A 124 -17.00 -3.21 16.43
C ARG A 124 -16.06 -4.27 16.98
N VAL A 125 -14.84 -4.34 16.46
CA VAL A 125 -13.80 -5.26 16.92
C VAL A 125 -13.02 -4.66 18.07
N ALA A 126 -13.18 -5.23 19.28
CA ALA A 126 -12.45 -4.83 20.48
C ALA A 126 -12.18 -6.09 21.33
N PRO A 127 -11.07 -6.82 21.10
CA PRO A 127 -10.78 -8.08 21.78
C PRO A 127 -10.29 -7.84 23.21
N THR A 128 -11.23 -7.57 24.11
CA THR A 128 -11.03 -7.36 25.55
C THR A 128 -11.75 -8.46 26.35
N PRO A 129 -11.43 -8.68 27.63
CA PRO A 129 -12.16 -9.62 28.49
C PRO A 129 -13.67 -9.38 28.50
N ILE A 130 -14.12 -8.12 28.46
CA ILE A 130 -15.55 -7.74 28.43
C ILE A 130 -16.26 -8.32 27.19
N ALA A 131 -15.55 -8.57 26.09
CA ALA A 131 -16.13 -9.18 24.91
C ALA A 131 -16.71 -10.58 25.18
N LEU A 132 -16.27 -11.27 26.23
CA LEU A 132 -16.79 -12.59 26.64
C LEU A 132 -18.26 -12.54 27.10
N LEU A 133 -18.77 -11.37 27.46
CA LEU A 133 -20.19 -11.16 27.77
C LEU A 133 -21.08 -11.34 26.52
N LYS A 134 -20.50 -11.22 25.31
CA LYS A 134 -21.15 -11.54 24.03
C LYS A 134 -20.40 -12.68 23.32
N PRO A 135 -20.60 -13.95 23.71
CA PRO A 135 -19.77 -15.08 23.28
C PRO A 135 -19.75 -15.34 21.76
N SER A 136 -20.81 -14.94 21.06
CA SER A 136 -20.92 -15.05 19.60
C SER A 136 -20.16 -13.97 18.83
N SER A 137 -19.63 -12.93 19.49
CA SER A 137 -18.94 -11.83 18.85
C SER A 137 -17.58 -12.23 18.25
N ALA A 138 -17.13 -11.49 17.22
CA ALA A 138 -15.79 -11.59 16.67
C ALA A 138 -14.74 -11.26 17.73
N SER A 139 -15.00 -10.26 18.54
CA SER A 139 -14.13 -9.84 19.65
C SER A 139 -13.92 -10.95 20.69
N ALA A 140 -14.97 -11.68 21.06
CA ALA A 140 -14.86 -12.81 21.98
C ALA A 140 -14.08 -13.98 21.36
N ALA A 141 -14.29 -14.27 20.08
CA ALA A 141 -13.53 -15.30 19.37
C ALA A 141 -12.04 -14.97 19.32
N LEU A 142 -11.69 -13.73 18.99
CA LEU A 142 -10.31 -13.25 18.98
C LEU A 142 -9.68 -13.33 20.37
N PHE A 143 -10.37 -12.85 21.40
CA PHE A 143 -9.85 -12.89 22.77
C PHE A 143 -9.54 -14.31 23.24
N ARG A 144 -10.47 -15.26 23.05
CA ARG A 144 -10.26 -16.67 23.42
C ARG A 144 -9.11 -17.30 22.66
N ALA A 145 -9.02 -17.02 21.36
CA ALA A 145 -7.96 -17.59 20.52
C ALA A 145 -6.59 -17.05 20.91
N VAL A 146 -6.45 -15.76 21.20
CA VAL A 146 -5.21 -15.13 21.67
C VAL A 146 -4.81 -15.71 23.04
N ALA A 147 -5.75 -15.89 23.97
CA ALA A 147 -5.48 -16.48 25.28
C ALA A 147 -5.06 -17.97 25.20
N ALA A 148 -5.59 -18.73 24.26
CA ALA A 148 -5.27 -20.15 24.07
C ALA A 148 -4.02 -20.40 23.21
N GLU A 149 -3.57 -19.41 22.43
CA GLU A 149 -2.49 -19.58 21.46
C GLU A 149 -1.15 -20.01 22.08
N PRO A 150 -0.69 -19.47 23.22
CA PRO A 150 0.59 -19.88 23.82
C PRO A 150 0.68 -21.36 24.22
N PHE A 151 -0.46 -22.03 24.37
CA PHE A 151 -0.53 -23.46 24.72
C PHE A 151 -0.53 -24.38 23.49
N ARG A 152 -0.59 -23.83 22.27
CA ARG A 152 -0.54 -24.60 21.03
C ARG A 152 0.91 -24.82 20.59
N ARG A 153 1.27 -26.07 20.32
CA ARG A 153 2.61 -26.41 19.82
C ARG A 153 2.77 -26.00 18.35
N PRO A 154 3.94 -25.44 17.97
CA PRO A 154 4.26 -25.24 16.55
C PRO A 154 4.41 -26.59 15.84
N PRO A 155 4.28 -26.63 14.50
CA PRO A 155 4.51 -27.86 13.74
C PRO A 155 5.99 -28.27 13.77
N ALA A 156 6.23 -29.58 13.64
CA ALA A 156 7.57 -30.13 13.50
C ALA A 156 7.58 -31.12 12.32
N PRO A 157 8.33 -30.87 11.25
CA PRO A 157 9.22 -29.73 11.03
C PRO A 157 8.46 -28.40 10.86
N TYR A 158 9.11 -27.28 11.18
CA TYR A 158 8.53 -25.96 10.98
C TYR A 158 8.52 -25.63 9.48
N PRO A 159 7.39 -25.19 8.90
CA PRO A 159 7.31 -24.91 7.46
C PRO A 159 8.19 -23.71 7.08
N ALA A 160 8.90 -23.83 5.96
CA ALA A 160 9.69 -22.73 5.41
C ALA A 160 8.82 -21.52 5.04
N ASP A 161 7.61 -21.78 4.53
CA ASP A 161 6.56 -20.80 4.24
C ASP A 161 5.19 -21.51 4.22
N GLU A 162 4.14 -20.78 4.48
CA GLU A 162 2.75 -21.27 4.40
C GLU A 162 1.81 -20.11 4.07
N SER A 163 0.56 -20.45 3.70
CA SER A 163 -0.44 -19.40 3.46
C SER A 163 -0.96 -18.79 4.77
N VAL A 164 -1.38 -17.53 4.70
CA VAL A 164 -2.03 -16.84 5.83
C VAL A 164 -3.23 -17.62 6.36
N ALA A 165 -4.06 -18.18 5.47
CA ALA A 165 -5.22 -18.98 5.88
C ALA A 165 -4.81 -20.24 6.65
N SER A 166 -3.80 -20.97 6.18
CA SER A 166 -3.26 -22.16 6.87
C SER A 166 -2.78 -21.80 8.28
N PHE A 167 -1.94 -20.78 8.37
CA PHE A 167 -1.39 -20.31 9.63
C PHE A 167 -2.47 -19.93 10.65
N PHE A 168 -3.40 -19.04 10.27
CA PHE A 168 -4.44 -18.61 11.21
C PHE A 168 -5.37 -19.75 11.61
N THR A 169 -5.68 -20.69 10.70
CA THR A 169 -6.50 -21.86 11.00
C THR A 169 -5.85 -22.76 12.04
N ARG A 170 -4.57 -23.08 11.87
CA ARG A 170 -3.86 -23.97 12.82
C ARG A 170 -3.53 -23.30 14.15
N ARG A 171 -3.17 -21.99 14.13
CA ARG A 171 -2.75 -21.28 15.36
C ARG A 171 -3.92 -20.72 16.16
N PHE A 172 -4.96 -20.23 15.49
CA PHE A 172 -6.04 -19.50 16.13
C PHE A 172 -7.42 -20.13 15.90
N GLY A 173 -7.52 -21.10 14.98
CA GLY A 173 -8.77 -21.79 14.62
C GLY A 173 -9.52 -21.11 13.46
N ALA A 174 -10.41 -21.88 12.81
CA ALA A 174 -11.11 -21.48 11.57
C ALA A 174 -11.87 -20.16 11.70
N ARG A 175 -12.52 -19.90 12.85
CA ARG A 175 -13.27 -18.66 13.07
C ARG A 175 -12.37 -17.41 13.07
N VAL A 176 -11.17 -17.51 13.66
CA VAL A 176 -10.22 -16.39 13.63
C VAL A 176 -9.57 -16.27 12.26
N ALA A 177 -9.33 -17.38 11.56
CA ALA A 177 -8.87 -17.34 10.17
C ALA A 177 -9.88 -16.62 9.26
N HIS A 178 -11.17 -16.86 9.44
CA HIS A 178 -12.24 -16.14 8.76
C HIS A 178 -12.20 -14.64 9.07
N ILE A 179 -12.07 -14.23 10.34
CA ILE A 179 -11.93 -12.82 10.73
C ILE A 179 -10.65 -12.22 10.14
N ALA A 180 -9.54 -12.95 10.15
CA ALA A 180 -8.26 -12.50 9.60
C ALA A 180 -8.33 -12.26 8.08
N SER A 181 -9.21 -12.98 7.35
CA SER A 181 -9.41 -12.74 5.92
C SER A 181 -9.80 -11.29 5.61
N ALA A 182 -10.62 -10.66 6.47
CA ALA A 182 -11.00 -9.26 6.32
C ALA A 182 -9.80 -8.31 6.37
N PHE A 183 -8.79 -8.60 7.22
CA PHE A 183 -7.56 -7.79 7.27
C PHE A 183 -6.70 -7.98 6.03
N VAL A 184 -6.64 -9.22 5.49
CA VAL A 184 -5.96 -9.48 4.22
C VAL A 184 -6.63 -8.72 3.08
N HIS A 185 -7.96 -8.67 3.04
CA HIS A 185 -8.70 -7.86 2.08
C HIS A 185 -8.35 -6.37 2.19
N GLY A 186 -8.27 -5.84 3.39
CA GLY A 186 -7.98 -4.42 3.63
C GLY A 186 -6.54 -4.00 3.30
N ILE A 187 -5.59 -4.93 3.23
CA ILE A 187 -4.17 -4.63 3.00
C ILE A 187 -3.73 -5.08 1.60
N TYR A 188 -4.07 -6.33 1.22
CA TYR A 188 -3.58 -6.98 0.00
C TYR A 188 -4.66 -7.14 -1.07
N ALA A 189 -5.94 -6.96 -0.73
CA ALA A 189 -7.07 -7.30 -1.60
C ALA A 189 -6.91 -8.72 -2.21
N ALA A 190 -6.37 -9.66 -1.44
CA ALA A 190 -5.96 -10.99 -1.91
C ALA A 190 -6.69 -12.10 -1.16
N ASP A 191 -6.69 -13.32 -1.75
CA ASP A 191 -7.13 -14.52 -1.06
C ASP A 191 -6.09 -14.95 -0.01
N PRO A 192 -6.44 -15.02 1.30
CA PRO A 192 -5.52 -15.46 2.33
C PRO A 192 -4.98 -16.88 2.12
N ALA A 193 -5.64 -17.71 1.32
CA ALA A 193 -5.14 -19.05 0.97
C ALA A 193 -3.97 -19.01 -0.03
N GLN A 194 -3.83 -17.92 -0.77
CA GLN A 194 -2.76 -17.75 -1.76
C GLN A 194 -1.66 -16.80 -1.29
N LEU A 195 -1.81 -16.13 -0.14
CA LEU A 195 -0.87 -15.15 0.36
C LEU A 195 0.11 -15.80 1.34
N SER A 196 1.43 -15.66 1.10
CA SER A 196 2.49 -16.11 2.00
C SER A 196 2.44 -15.39 3.35
N LEU A 197 2.42 -16.14 4.43
CA LEU A 197 2.55 -15.57 5.77
C LEU A 197 3.90 -14.89 5.96
N ARG A 198 4.99 -15.58 5.60
CA ARG A 198 6.35 -15.11 5.84
C ARG A 198 6.66 -13.84 5.07
N SER A 199 6.17 -13.73 3.83
CA SER A 199 6.42 -12.54 3.00
C SER A 199 5.49 -11.36 3.33
N ALA A 200 4.24 -11.62 3.71
CA ALA A 200 3.24 -10.59 4.00
C ALA A 200 3.21 -10.17 5.47
N PHE A 201 3.39 -11.11 6.39
CA PHE A 201 3.31 -10.92 7.84
C PHE A 201 4.49 -11.58 8.56
N GLY A 202 5.71 -11.38 8.07
CA GLY A 202 6.93 -12.01 8.57
C GLY A 202 7.11 -11.91 10.08
N ILE A 203 6.65 -10.82 10.71
CA ILE A 203 6.68 -10.66 12.17
C ILE A 203 5.93 -11.78 12.92
N LEU A 204 4.82 -12.30 12.35
CA LEU A 204 4.05 -13.39 12.97
C LEU A 204 4.77 -14.72 12.79
N HIS A 205 5.32 -14.95 11.59
CA HIS A 205 6.16 -16.13 11.30
C HIS A 205 7.37 -16.17 12.23
N ASP A 206 8.11 -15.08 12.35
CA ASP A 206 9.33 -15.01 13.16
C ASP A 206 9.03 -15.13 14.66
N ALA A 207 7.88 -14.58 15.11
CA ALA A 207 7.42 -14.72 16.48
C ALA A 207 7.17 -16.19 16.84
N GLU A 208 6.44 -16.92 16.00
CA GLU A 208 6.19 -18.34 16.24
C GLU A 208 7.48 -19.18 16.10
N LYS A 209 8.26 -18.98 15.02
CA LYS A 209 9.51 -19.71 14.78
C LYS A 209 10.49 -19.57 15.95
N ARG A 210 10.62 -18.36 16.51
CA ARG A 210 11.61 -18.05 17.55
C ARG A 210 11.14 -18.43 18.96
N TYR A 211 9.85 -18.24 19.24
CA TYR A 211 9.32 -18.36 20.63
C TYR A 211 8.28 -19.49 20.79
N GLY A 212 7.97 -20.22 19.72
CA GLY A 212 6.93 -21.25 19.73
C GLY A 212 5.50 -20.69 19.84
N SER A 213 5.35 -19.37 19.96
CA SER A 213 4.07 -18.68 20.12
C SER A 213 4.14 -17.28 19.53
N VAL A 214 3.10 -16.91 18.80
CA VAL A 214 2.91 -15.56 18.27
C VAL A 214 2.74 -14.55 19.40
N VAL A 215 1.89 -14.86 20.37
CA VAL A 215 1.59 -13.97 21.50
C VAL A 215 2.86 -13.71 22.32
N LEU A 216 3.59 -14.76 22.69
CA LEU A 216 4.84 -14.60 23.43
C LEU A 216 5.91 -13.84 22.62
N GLY A 217 6.00 -14.13 21.31
CA GLY A 217 6.94 -13.44 20.43
C GLY A 217 6.62 -11.95 20.29
N MET A 218 5.36 -11.59 20.17
CA MET A 218 4.93 -10.18 20.11
C MET A 218 5.18 -9.43 21.42
N LEU A 219 4.99 -10.10 22.57
CA LEU A 219 5.27 -9.51 23.89
C LEU A 219 6.78 -9.31 24.12
N ARG A 220 7.64 -10.25 23.71
CA ARG A 220 9.10 -10.17 23.84
C ARG A 220 9.76 -9.32 22.77
N GLY A 221 9.10 -9.19 21.61
CA GLY A 221 9.62 -8.52 20.42
C GLY A 221 10.55 -9.41 19.59
N VAL A 222 10.35 -9.42 18.29
CA VAL A 222 11.13 -10.22 17.32
C VAL A 222 12.26 -9.44 16.66
N ALA A 223 12.21 -8.11 16.69
CA ALA A 223 13.24 -7.28 16.08
C ALA A 223 14.57 -7.41 16.82
N THR A 224 15.67 -7.51 16.07
CA THR A 224 17.03 -7.57 16.64
C THR A 224 17.44 -6.26 17.30
N PRO A 225 18.44 -6.25 18.20
CA PRO A 225 18.96 -5.02 18.79
C PRO A 225 19.46 -4.01 17.74
N GLU A 226 20.10 -4.50 16.67
CA GLU A 226 20.62 -3.70 15.56
C GLU A 226 19.47 -3.05 14.77
N ALA A 227 18.42 -3.80 14.43
CA ALA A 227 17.24 -3.27 13.76
C ALA A 227 16.53 -2.20 14.60
N LYS A 228 16.41 -2.43 15.92
CA LYS A 228 15.86 -1.43 16.85
C LYS A 228 16.74 -0.18 16.96
N ALA A 229 18.06 -0.33 16.94
CA ALA A 229 19.00 0.78 16.97
C ALA A 229 18.92 1.60 15.67
N ALA A 230 18.90 0.94 14.51
CA ALA A 230 18.74 1.59 13.22
C ALA A 230 17.40 2.34 13.09
N GLU A 231 16.29 1.75 13.55
CA GLU A 231 15.00 2.43 13.56
C GLU A 231 15.02 3.65 14.48
N ARG A 232 15.60 3.54 15.69
CA ARG A 232 15.73 4.70 16.60
C ARG A 232 16.57 5.82 15.99
N ALA A 233 17.67 5.49 15.32
CA ALA A 233 18.51 6.47 14.63
C ALA A 233 17.75 7.19 13.51
N ALA A 234 17.01 6.44 12.69
CA ALA A 234 16.18 7.01 11.64
C ALA A 234 15.09 7.96 12.17
N TRP A 235 14.47 7.63 13.31
CA TRP A 235 13.52 8.53 13.96
C TRP A 235 14.20 9.75 14.58
N ALA A 236 15.40 9.61 15.16
CA ALA A 236 16.15 10.72 15.74
C ALA A 236 16.57 11.75 14.68
N GLU A 237 16.88 11.31 13.46
CA GLU A 237 17.20 12.17 12.31
C GLU A 237 16.05 13.13 11.94
N LEU A 238 14.81 12.76 12.25
CA LEU A 238 13.62 13.59 12.03
C LEU A 238 13.37 14.65 13.12
N GLY A 239 14.14 14.62 14.21
CA GLY A 239 14.06 15.61 15.28
C GLY A 239 12.65 15.79 15.85
N GLY A 240 12.15 17.04 15.81
CA GLY A 240 10.81 17.38 16.31
C GLY A 240 9.68 16.63 15.63
N LEU A 241 9.76 16.37 14.33
CA LEU A 241 8.77 15.61 13.59
C LEU A 241 8.73 14.14 14.03
N GLY A 242 9.91 13.54 14.31
CA GLY A 242 10.03 12.21 14.86
C GLY A 242 9.35 12.05 16.23
N LYS A 243 9.38 13.09 17.07
CA LYS A 243 8.67 13.12 18.36
C LYS A 243 7.17 13.33 18.20
N LYS A 244 6.74 14.31 17.39
CA LYS A 244 5.31 14.61 17.15
C LYS A 244 4.52 13.38 16.70
N ARG A 245 5.11 12.50 15.85
CA ARG A 245 4.45 11.29 15.32
C ARG A 245 4.08 10.26 16.39
N GLU A 246 4.66 10.31 17.61
CA GLU A 246 4.40 9.30 18.64
C GLU A 246 2.94 9.24 19.08
N GLY A 247 2.25 10.38 19.02
CA GLY A 247 0.80 10.47 19.27
C GLY A 247 -0.08 10.07 18.10
N TRP A 248 0.47 9.77 16.92
CA TRP A 248 -0.31 9.51 15.72
C TRP A 248 -0.63 8.02 15.53
N SER A 249 -1.85 7.72 15.15
CA SER A 249 -2.27 6.41 14.67
C SER A 249 -1.99 6.25 13.17
N MET A 250 -2.26 7.31 12.42
CA MET A 250 -2.02 7.47 11.00
C MET A 250 -1.91 8.95 10.68
N TYR A 251 -1.56 9.26 9.45
CA TYR A 251 -1.62 10.63 8.91
C TYR A 251 -1.99 10.59 7.43
N ALA A 252 -2.48 11.70 6.94
CA ALA A 252 -2.76 11.95 5.53
C ALA A 252 -2.08 13.25 5.10
N LEU A 253 -2.24 13.63 3.85
CA LEU A 253 -1.76 14.91 3.33
C LEU A 253 -2.95 15.80 2.94
N ARG A 254 -2.85 17.08 3.26
CA ARG A 254 -3.79 18.07 2.74
C ARG A 254 -3.72 18.09 1.21
N GLY A 255 -4.87 18.01 0.56
CA GLY A 255 -4.96 17.86 -0.89
C GLY A 255 -4.74 16.43 -1.41
N GLY A 256 -4.69 15.45 -0.50
CA GLY A 256 -4.62 14.02 -0.81
C GLY A 256 -3.20 13.49 -1.07
N MET A 257 -3.11 12.18 -1.25
CA MET A 257 -1.84 11.49 -1.50
C MET A 257 -1.20 11.87 -2.84
N GLY A 258 -2.01 12.31 -3.82
CA GLY A 258 -1.54 12.81 -5.11
C GLY A 258 -0.63 14.03 -4.99
N ALA A 259 -0.77 14.82 -3.91
CA ALA A 259 0.10 15.97 -3.64
C ALA A 259 1.57 15.54 -3.45
N LEU A 260 1.83 14.35 -2.85
CA LEU A 260 3.18 13.82 -2.70
C LEU A 260 3.81 13.50 -4.05
N THR A 261 3.12 12.76 -4.91
CA THR A 261 3.65 12.36 -6.22
C THR A 261 3.82 13.56 -7.15
N ALA A 262 2.91 14.53 -7.13
CA ALA A 262 3.05 15.78 -7.88
C ALA A 262 4.27 16.58 -7.40
N ARG A 263 4.46 16.71 -6.10
CA ARG A 263 5.60 17.45 -5.51
C ARG A 263 6.94 16.77 -5.81
N LEU A 264 6.99 15.43 -5.72
CA LEU A 264 8.21 14.67 -6.04
C LEU A 264 8.61 14.84 -7.50
N GLY A 265 7.64 14.78 -8.43
CA GLY A 265 7.92 15.01 -9.86
C GLY A 265 8.42 16.42 -10.14
N ALA A 266 7.78 17.43 -9.54
CA ALA A 266 8.22 18.82 -9.66
C ALA A 266 9.63 19.04 -9.07
N ALA A 267 9.92 18.43 -7.92
CA ALA A 267 11.23 18.53 -7.29
C ALA A 267 12.32 17.80 -8.11
N ALA A 268 12.02 16.61 -8.64
CA ALA A 268 12.94 15.89 -9.52
C ALA A 268 13.25 16.70 -10.79
N ALA A 269 12.22 17.27 -11.44
CA ALA A 269 12.41 18.13 -12.62
C ALA A 269 13.23 19.38 -12.30
N ALA A 270 12.99 20.03 -11.14
CA ALA A 270 13.78 21.17 -10.69
C ALA A 270 15.26 20.81 -10.42
N ASN A 271 15.53 19.56 -10.05
CA ASN A 271 16.90 19.03 -9.92
C ASN A 271 17.50 18.55 -11.26
N GLY A 272 16.86 18.83 -12.40
CA GLY A 272 17.38 18.51 -13.73
C GLY A 272 17.04 17.09 -14.22
N VAL A 273 16.11 16.37 -13.59
CA VAL A 273 15.63 15.08 -14.13
C VAL A 273 14.80 15.32 -15.39
N ASP A 274 15.15 14.62 -16.48
CA ASP A 274 14.35 14.59 -17.72
C ASP A 274 13.14 13.67 -17.53
N VAL A 275 11.96 14.27 -17.35
CA VAL A 275 10.70 13.54 -17.08
C VAL A 275 9.90 13.40 -18.37
N ARG A 276 9.72 12.15 -18.83
CA ARG A 276 8.92 11.81 -20.01
C ARG A 276 7.81 10.84 -19.62
N CYS A 277 6.57 11.35 -19.62
CA CYS A 277 5.36 10.57 -19.35
C CYS A 277 4.45 10.55 -20.57
N GLY A 278 3.69 9.45 -20.72
CA GLY A 278 2.85 9.23 -21.89
C GLY A 278 3.58 8.47 -23.01
N PRO A 279 3.12 8.60 -24.27
CA PRO A 279 3.67 7.82 -25.38
C PRO A 279 5.18 7.96 -25.55
N GLU A 280 5.74 9.13 -25.34
CA GLU A 280 7.18 9.45 -25.48
C GLU A 280 8.05 8.74 -24.42
N GLY A 281 7.50 8.51 -23.23
CA GLY A 281 8.18 7.80 -22.13
C GLY A 281 7.98 6.29 -22.16
N ARG A 282 7.30 5.74 -23.15
CA ARG A 282 7.03 4.31 -23.24
C ARG A 282 8.25 3.54 -23.64
N VAL A 283 8.82 2.79 -22.70
CA VAL A 283 9.90 1.84 -22.96
C VAL A 283 9.34 0.57 -23.59
N THR A 284 9.96 0.12 -24.69
CA THR A 284 9.54 -1.07 -25.45
C THR A 284 10.53 -2.23 -25.38
N ALA A 285 11.81 -1.96 -25.10
CA ALA A 285 12.82 -2.99 -24.88
C ALA A 285 13.95 -2.47 -23.99
N LEU A 286 14.63 -3.39 -23.31
CA LEU A 286 15.87 -3.17 -22.58
C LEU A 286 16.91 -4.17 -23.10
N GLN A 287 18.06 -3.69 -23.51
CA GLN A 287 19.16 -4.53 -23.95
C GLN A 287 20.44 -4.14 -23.21
N ARG A 288 21.06 -5.12 -22.55
CA ARG A 288 22.39 -4.90 -21.99
C ARG A 288 23.41 -4.77 -23.14
N THR A 289 24.16 -3.68 -23.12
CA THR A 289 25.34 -3.47 -23.96
C THR A 289 26.63 -3.78 -23.18
N GLY A 290 27.80 -3.67 -23.76
CA GLY A 290 29.07 -3.94 -23.06
C GLY A 290 29.19 -3.18 -21.75
N ASP A 291 29.09 -1.84 -21.80
CA ASP A 291 29.29 -0.95 -20.66
C ASP A 291 28.05 -0.21 -20.21
N GLY A 292 26.85 -0.54 -20.72
CA GLY A 292 25.61 0.14 -20.39
C GLY A 292 24.36 -0.70 -20.62
N VAL A 293 23.26 0.02 -20.73
CA VAL A 293 21.96 -0.50 -21.11
C VAL A 293 21.37 0.41 -22.19
N GLU A 294 20.97 -0.18 -23.30
CA GLU A 294 20.19 0.49 -24.33
C GLU A 294 18.70 0.33 -24.03
N ILE A 295 17.97 1.44 -24.09
CA ILE A 295 16.54 1.53 -23.86
C ILE A 295 15.88 1.94 -25.16
N SER A 296 14.99 1.11 -25.70
CA SER A 296 14.21 1.45 -26.89
C SER A 296 13.02 2.34 -26.54
N LEU A 297 12.98 3.54 -27.11
CA LEU A 297 11.92 4.53 -26.99
C LEU A 297 11.35 4.87 -28.37
N PRO A 298 10.12 5.43 -28.47
CA PRO A 298 9.57 5.91 -29.74
C PRO A 298 10.44 6.97 -30.43
N SER A 299 11.18 7.76 -29.66
CA SER A 299 12.10 8.79 -30.16
C SER A 299 13.47 8.25 -30.61
N GLY A 300 13.72 6.94 -30.51
CA GLY A 300 14.99 6.29 -30.77
C GLY A 300 15.64 5.72 -29.51
N PRO A 301 16.78 5.03 -29.65
CA PRO A 301 17.47 4.40 -28.53
C PRO A 301 18.08 5.43 -27.56
N LEU A 302 18.04 5.11 -26.27
CA LEU A 302 18.66 5.87 -25.20
C LEU A 302 19.69 4.95 -24.49
N GLU A 303 20.94 5.36 -24.47
CA GLU A 303 21.99 4.64 -23.74
C GLU A 303 22.16 5.22 -22.33
N VAL A 304 22.19 4.33 -21.33
CA VAL A 304 22.42 4.67 -19.92
C VAL A 304 23.40 3.69 -19.26
N ASP A 305 24.00 4.11 -18.16
CA ASP A 305 24.93 3.28 -17.40
C ASP A 305 24.19 2.36 -16.43
N HIS A 306 22.99 2.78 -15.98
CA HIS A 306 22.19 2.04 -15.00
C HIS A 306 20.68 2.26 -15.21
N VAL A 307 19.89 1.23 -14.97
CA VAL A 307 18.43 1.26 -14.98
C VAL A 307 17.90 0.97 -13.60
N VAL A 308 17.01 1.82 -13.08
CA VAL A 308 16.20 1.55 -11.89
C VAL A 308 14.76 1.31 -12.32
N SER A 309 14.31 0.06 -12.27
CA SER A 309 12.94 -0.29 -12.66
C SER A 309 11.98 -0.21 -11.49
N ALA A 310 11.05 0.72 -11.54
CA ALA A 310 9.88 0.81 -10.66
C ALA A 310 8.60 0.26 -11.31
N LEU A 311 8.75 -0.46 -12.42
CA LEU A 311 7.64 -1.11 -13.11
C LEU A 311 7.13 -2.32 -12.32
N PRO A 312 5.83 -2.64 -12.40
CA PRO A 312 5.33 -3.91 -11.91
C PRO A 312 6.12 -5.09 -12.52
N PRO A 313 6.38 -6.18 -11.75
CA PRO A 313 7.21 -7.30 -12.22
C PRO A 313 6.78 -7.86 -13.58
N ARG A 314 5.47 -8.02 -13.81
CA ARG A 314 4.92 -8.50 -15.10
C ARG A 314 5.24 -7.58 -16.27
N ARG A 315 5.36 -6.26 -16.03
CA ARG A 315 5.75 -5.30 -17.07
C ARG A 315 7.25 -5.37 -17.33
N LEU A 316 8.05 -5.48 -16.28
CA LEU A 316 9.50 -5.66 -16.45
C LEU A 316 9.81 -6.97 -17.18
N ALA A 317 9.05 -8.05 -16.96
CA ALA A 317 9.21 -9.33 -17.66
C ALA A 317 9.06 -9.22 -19.18
N GLN A 318 8.35 -8.21 -19.68
CA GLN A 318 8.20 -7.95 -21.11
C GLN A 318 9.44 -7.24 -21.71
N LEU A 319 10.28 -6.65 -20.85
CA LEU A 319 11.42 -5.83 -21.25
C LEU A 319 12.76 -6.52 -20.95
N ALA A 320 12.82 -7.36 -19.92
CA ALA A 320 14.03 -7.99 -19.44
C ALA A 320 13.79 -9.48 -19.12
N PRO A 321 14.64 -10.41 -19.59
CA PRO A 321 14.50 -11.84 -19.35
C PRO A 321 15.01 -12.21 -17.94
N LEU A 322 14.23 -11.89 -16.91
CA LEU A 322 14.52 -12.22 -15.53
C LEU A 322 13.58 -13.34 -15.02
N PRO A 323 14.09 -14.26 -14.18
CA PRO A 323 13.26 -15.33 -13.63
C PRO A 323 12.20 -14.78 -12.67
N ASN A 324 11.11 -15.53 -12.53
CA ASN A 324 10.07 -15.35 -11.50
C ASN A 324 9.25 -14.06 -11.54
N LEU A 325 9.49 -13.13 -12.46
CA LEU A 325 8.76 -11.85 -12.51
C LEU A 325 7.25 -12.01 -12.72
N THR A 326 6.81 -13.11 -13.34
CA THR A 326 5.40 -13.42 -13.58
C THR A 326 4.80 -14.42 -12.59
N ALA A 327 5.60 -14.93 -11.66
CA ALA A 327 5.20 -16.02 -10.75
C ALA A 327 4.15 -15.59 -9.71
N ASN A 328 4.12 -14.32 -9.34
CA ASN A 328 3.10 -13.82 -8.43
C ASN A 328 1.94 -13.20 -9.22
N PRO A 329 0.68 -13.53 -8.89
CA PRO A 329 -0.44 -12.80 -9.43
C PRO A 329 -0.49 -11.38 -8.86
N SER A 330 -1.13 -10.49 -9.57
CA SER A 330 -1.44 -9.14 -9.10
C SER A 330 -2.95 -8.93 -9.10
N THR A 331 -3.43 -8.26 -8.07
CA THR A 331 -4.85 -8.04 -7.87
C THR A 331 -5.29 -6.73 -8.51
N THR A 332 -6.42 -6.77 -9.24
CA THR A 332 -7.13 -5.59 -9.70
C THR A 332 -8.13 -5.15 -8.62
N VAL A 333 -8.18 -3.85 -8.32
CA VAL A 333 -9.05 -3.30 -7.28
C VAL A 333 -9.90 -2.17 -7.84
N GLY A 334 -11.21 -2.29 -7.65
CA GLY A 334 -12.17 -1.21 -7.85
C GLY A 334 -12.22 -0.30 -6.61
N VAL A 335 -12.25 1.00 -6.83
CA VAL A 335 -12.39 2.02 -5.79
C VAL A 335 -13.52 2.95 -6.20
N VAL A 336 -14.62 2.95 -5.45
CA VAL A 336 -15.78 3.81 -5.74
C VAL A 336 -15.94 4.80 -4.60
N ASN A 337 -15.63 6.06 -4.87
CA ASN A 337 -15.89 7.14 -3.93
C ASN A 337 -17.33 7.62 -4.12
N VAL A 338 -18.08 7.73 -3.03
CA VAL A 338 -19.47 8.17 -3.03
C VAL A 338 -19.64 9.29 -1.99
N VAL A 339 -20.26 10.37 -2.39
CA VAL A 339 -20.48 11.55 -1.55
C VAL A 339 -21.96 11.82 -1.38
N TYR A 340 -22.42 11.97 -0.14
CA TYR A 340 -23.80 12.22 0.20
C TYR A 340 -23.99 13.57 0.90
N PRO A 341 -25.14 14.28 0.67
CA PRO A 341 -25.45 15.58 1.28
C PRO A 341 -25.94 15.44 2.73
N LEU A 342 -25.40 14.52 3.48
CA LEU A 342 -25.76 14.22 4.86
C LEU A 342 -24.52 14.24 5.74
N PRO A 343 -24.61 14.70 6.99
CA PRO A 343 -23.50 14.63 7.92
C PRO A 343 -23.15 13.16 8.26
N PRO A 344 -21.89 12.83 8.56
CA PRO A 344 -21.45 11.45 8.79
C PRO A 344 -22.25 10.70 9.84
N GLY A 345 -22.57 11.34 10.96
CA GLY A 345 -23.33 10.73 12.05
C GLY A 345 -24.77 10.33 11.70
N ALA A 346 -25.33 10.84 10.60
CA ALA A 346 -26.64 10.42 10.10
C ALA A 346 -26.57 9.08 9.31
N ILE A 347 -25.38 8.68 8.85
CA ILE A 347 -25.19 7.51 7.99
C ILE A 347 -24.53 6.36 8.74
N HIS A 348 -23.39 6.61 9.39
CA HIS A 348 -22.54 5.56 9.95
C HIS A 348 -22.00 5.91 11.34
N PRO A 349 -21.60 4.92 12.15
CA PRO A 349 -20.97 5.18 13.44
C PRO A 349 -19.55 5.75 13.25
N ASP A 350 -19.06 6.47 14.25
CA ASP A 350 -17.70 6.99 14.26
C ASP A 350 -16.66 5.87 14.17
N GLY A 351 -15.73 5.99 13.23
CA GLY A 351 -14.66 5.00 13.03
C GLY A 351 -13.91 5.20 11.73
N PHE A 352 -13.04 4.23 11.44
CA PHE A 352 -12.28 4.21 10.18
C PHE A 352 -13.11 3.70 9.00
N GLY A 353 -14.01 2.77 9.28
CA GLY A 353 -14.73 2.01 8.29
C GLY A 353 -14.90 0.56 8.71
N TYR A 354 -15.33 -0.26 7.78
CA TYR A 354 -15.48 -1.69 8.03
C TYR A 354 -14.83 -2.53 6.93
N LEU A 355 -14.45 -3.74 7.32
CA LEU A 355 -13.95 -4.78 6.45
C LEU A 355 -14.96 -5.92 6.35
N ILE A 356 -14.92 -6.66 5.27
CA ILE A 356 -15.84 -7.78 5.00
C ILE A 356 -15.03 -9.08 5.01
N PRO A 357 -15.38 -10.05 5.86
CA PRO A 357 -14.78 -11.39 5.85
C PRO A 357 -15.00 -12.12 4.52
N ARG A 358 -14.20 -13.15 4.27
CA ARG A 358 -14.09 -13.81 2.95
C ARG A 358 -15.42 -14.25 2.34
N ASP A 359 -16.26 -14.95 3.12
CA ASP A 359 -17.48 -15.57 2.57
C ASP A 359 -18.57 -14.53 2.26
N ASP A 360 -18.58 -13.41 2.98
CA ASP A 360 -19.55 -12.34 2.80
C ASP A 360 -19.18 -11.42 1.65
N ALA A 361 -17.87 -11.26 1.33
CA ALA A 361 -17.36 -10.40 0.28
C ALA A 361 -17.67 -10.92 -1.14
N SER A 362 -17.91 -12.22 -1.30
CA SER A 362 -18.17 -12.83 -2.61
C SER A 362 -19.47 -12.35 -3.27
N ARG A 363 -20.44 -11.92 -2.46
CA ARG A 363 -21.79 -11.52 -2.94
C ARG A 363 -21.77 -10.31 -3.85
N ASP A 364 -20.98 -9.25 -3.49
CA ASP A 364 -20.96 -7.97 -4.21
C ASP A 364 -19.55 -7.59 -4.67
N ALA A 365 -18.59 -8.49 -4.49
CA ALA A 365 -17.16 -8.23 -4.62
C ALA A 365 -16.65 -7.09 -3.71
N ALA A 366 -17.41 -6.62 -2.73
CA ALA A 366 -16.97 -5.62 -1.78
C ALA A 366 -15.97 -6.22 -0.77
N LEU A 367 -14.86 -5.52 -0.56
CA LEU A 367 -13.79 -5.88 0.39
C LEU A 367 -13.94 -5.12 1.71
N GLY A 368 -14.52 -3.93 1.65
CA GLY A 368 -14.74 -3.05 2.77
C GLY A 368 -15.08 -1.63 2.35
N VAL A 369 -15.43 -0.81 3.32
CA VAL A 369 -15.78 0.61 3.11
C VAL A 369 -14.99 1.47 4.09
N VAL A 370 -14.37 2.52 3.59
CA VAL A 370 -13.73 3.55 4.41
C VAL A 370 -14.69 4.71 4.60
N PHE A 371 -14.79 5.21 5.82
CA PHE A 371 -15.56 6.40 6.20
C PHE A 371 -14.69 7.64 6.07
N ASP A 372 -14.39 8.07 4.84
CA ASP A 372 -13.36 9.08 4.56
C ASP A 372 -13.57 10.38 5.34
N SER A 373 -14.83 10.85 5.46
CA SER A 373 -15.14 12.07 6.21
C SER A 373 -14.75 12.01 7.70
N THR A 374 -14.82 10.82 8.33
CA THR A 374 -14.44 10.64 9.73
C THR A 374 -13.07 10.03 9.90
N ALA A 375 -12.59 9.26 8.92
CA ALA A 375 -11.28 8.62 8.99
C ALA A 375 -10.13 9.62 8.76
N LEU A 376 -10.35 10.62 7.91
CA LEU A 376 -9.33 11.54 7.41
C LEU A 376 -9.80 13.01 7.47
N PRO A 377 -10.17 13.52 8.66
CA PRO A 377 -10.58 14.91 8.79
C PRO A 377 -9.46 15.88 8.40
N GLY A 378 -9.78 17.04 7.88
CA GLY A 378 -8.81 18.10 7.55
C GLY A 378 -8.00 17.87 6.26
N THR A 379 -8.35 16.85 5.46
CA THR A 379 -7.58 16.52 4.24
C THR A 379 -7.88 17.39 3.03
N GLY A 380 -8.91 18.24 3.07
CA GLY A 380 -9.17 19.19 1.98
C GLY A 380 -10.62 19.53 1.70
N ASP A 381 -11.56 19.17 2.59
CA ASP A 381 -12.98 19.44 2.36
C ASP A 381 -13.41 20.85 2.86
N GLY A 382 -12.51 21.57 3.53
CA GLY A 382 -12.74 22.96 3.94
C GLY A 382 -14.03 23.15 4.74
N LEU A 383 -14.88 24.09 4.30
CA LEU A 383 -16.16 24.41 4.94
C LEU A 383 -17.20 23.29 4.86
N LEU A 384 -16.99 22.29 4.00
CA LEU A 384 -17.89 21.15 3.82
C LEU A 384 -17.62 20.01 4.83
N GLU A 385 -16.52 20.11 5.59
CA GLU A 385 -16.16 19.10 6.59
C GLU A 385 -17.25 18.95 7.64
N GLY A 386 -17.67 17.69 7.87
CA GLY A 386 -18.77 17.38 8.79
C GLY A 386 -20.19 17.70 8.27
N LYS A 387 -20.32 18.35 7.12
CA LYS A 387 -21.61 18.70 6.48
C LYS A 387 -22.06 17.68 5.43
N LEU A 388 -21.09 16.96 4.85
CA LEU A 388 -21.32 15.89 3.89
C LEU A 388 -20.58 14.62 4.32
N THR A 389 -20.99 13.47 3.76
CA THR A 389 -20.34 12.18 4.01
C THR A 389 -19.65 11.70 2.76
N LYS A 390 -18.36 11.41 2.87
CA LYS A 390 -17.58 10.69 1.85
C LYS A 390 -17.36 9.26 2.32
N LEU A 391 -17.72 8.31 1.46
CA LEU A 391 -17.50 6.88 1.63
C LEU A 391 -16.69 6.35 0.46
N THR A 392 -15.78 5.44 0.72
CA THR A 392 -15.09 4.71 -0.34
C THR A 392 -15.34 3.22 -0.22
N VAL A 393 -15.96 2.65 -1.25
CA VAL A 393 -16.16 1.22 -1.39
C VAL A 393 -14.96 0.63 -2.12
N MET A 394 -14.26 -0.32 -1.47
CA MET A 394 -13.20 -1.11 -2.07
C MET A 394 -13.78 -2.40 -2.59
N MET A 395 -13.50 -2.77 -3.85
CA MET A 395 -14.15 -3.89 -4.54
C MET A 395 -13.14 -4.77 -5.28
N GLY A 396 -13.52 -6.02 -5.49
CA GLY A 396 -12.80 -6.94 -6.34
C GLY A 396 -11.83 -7.86 -5.64
N GLY A 397 -10.56 -7.72 -5.90
CA GLY A 397 -9.58 -8.67 -5.40
C GLY A 397 -9.86 -10.09 -5.93
N PRO A 398 -10.00 -11.09 -5.04
CA PRO A 398 -10.31 -12.45 -5.44
C PRO A 398 -11.80 -12.69 -5.78
N TYR A 399 -12.66 -11.66 -5.67
CA TYR A 399 -14.12 -11.80 -5.76
C TYR A 399 -14.73 -11.31 -7.06
N TRP A 400 -13.93 -11.16 -8.12
CA TRP A 400 -14.44 -10.85 -9.45
C TRP A 400 -15.34 -11.94 -10.05
N GLY A 401 -15.51 -13.09 -9.35
CA GLY A 401 -16.50 -14.10 -9.70
C GLY A 401 -17.94 -13.57 -9.84
N ALA A 402 -18.31 -12.55 -9.04
CA ALA A 402 -19.57 -11.82 -9.16
C ALA A 402 -19.72 -11.05 -10.50
N TYR A 403 -18.62 -10.88 -11.23
CA TYR A 403 -18.53 -10.21 -12.54
C TYR A 403 -18.09 -11.18 -13.66
N GLY A 404 -18.36 -12.47 -13.53
CA GLY A 404 -17.96 -13.48 -14.51
C GLY A 404 -16.51 -13.93 -14.45
N GLY A 405 -15.83 -13.73 -13.31
CA GLY A 405 -14.46 -14.22 -13.04
C GLY A 405 -13.34 -13.22 -13.32
N THR A 406 -13.64 -12.11 -13.99
CA THR A 406 -12.67 -11.06 -14.33
C THR A 406 -13.17 -9.69 -13.88
N ALA A 407 -12.23 -8.76 -13.67
CA ALA A 407 -12.59 -7.36 -13.43
C ALA A 407 -13.36 -6.78 -14.65
N PRO A 408 -14.35 -5.90 -14.42
CA PRO A 408 -15.07 -5.27 -15.51
C PRO A 408 -14.12 -4.43 -16.39
N SER A 409 -14.47 -4.25 -17.65
CA SER A 409 -13.67 -3.44 -18.58
C SER A 409 -13.82 -1.93 -18.36
N SER A 410 -14.95 -1.50 -17.79
CA SER A 410 -15.21 -0.09 -17.43
C SER A 410 -15.35 0.06 -15.91
N PRO A 411 -14.75 1.10 -15.30
CA PRO A 411 -14.97 1.44 -13.91
C PRO A 411 -16.44 1.76 -13.60
N ASP A 412 -17.22 2.24 -14.55
CA ASP A 412 -18.64 2.59 -14.36
C ASP A 412 -19.50 1.38 -13.97
N ALA A 413 -19.10 0.18 -14.39
CA ALA A 413 -19.78 -1.05 -13.99
C ALA A 413 -19.73 -1.34 -12.47
N LEU A 414 -18.86 -0.65 -11.74
CA LEU A 414 -18.74 -0.76 -10.29
C LEU A 414 -19.77 0.10 -9.52
N VAL A 415 -20.35 1.11 -10.18
CA VAL A 415 -21.19 2.12 -9.53
C VAL A 415 -22.44 1.49 -8.91
N ALA A 416 -23.24 0.80 -9.71
CA ALA A 416 -24.51 0.23 -9.23
C ALA A 416 -24.32 -0.80 -8.11
N PRO A 417 -23.36 -1.76 -8.17
CA PRO A 417 -23.08 -2.67 -7.06
C PRO A 417 -22.59 -1.97 -5.80
N ALA A 418 -21.75 -0.92 -5.92
CA ALA A 418 -21.25 -0.15 -4.78
C ALA A 418 -22.39 0.59 -4.07
N LEU A 419 -23.26 1.27 -4.81
CA LEU A 419 -24.44 1.95 -4.26
C LEU A 419 -25.41 0.95 -3.59
N ALA A 420 -25.70 -0.18 -4.24
CA ALA A 420 -26.54 -1.23 -3.67
C ALA A 420 -25.94 -1.80 -2.38
N HIS A 421 -24.60 -1.96 -2.30
CA HIS A 421 -23.92 -2.39 -1.08
C HIS A 421 -24.10 -1.36 0.05
N LEU A 422 -23.90 -0.07 -0.23
CA LEU A 422 -24.07 1.01 0.75
C LEU A 422 -25.52 1.12 1.24
N GLN A 423 -26.50 1.06 0.34
CA GLN A 423 -27.93 1.11 0.68
C GLN A 423 -28.41 -0.07 1.53
N ARG A 424 -27.83 -1.26 1.33
CA ARG A 424 -28.09 -2.42 2.20
C ARG A 424 -27.49 -2.25 3.59
N THR A 425 -26.28 -1.70 3.66
CA THR A 425 -25.55 -1.53 4.91
C THR A 425 -26.07 -0.35 5.74
N PHE A 426 -26.46 0.74 5.07
CA PHE A 426 -26.92 1.98 5.69
C PHE A 426 -28.32 2.34 5.20
N PRO A 427 -29.36 2.04 5.97
CA PRO A 427 -30.76 2.34 5.58
C PRO A 427 -31.01 3.81 5.22
N ALA A 428 -30.31 4.75 5.84
CA ALA A 428 -30.41 6.19 5.56
C ALA A 428 -30.05 6.54 4.09
N LEU A 429 -29.37 5.66 3.38
CA LEU A 429 -28.96 5.90 1.98
C LEU A 429 -29.95 5.38 0.94
N ARG A 430 -31.03 4.70 1.35
CA ARG A 430 -31.99 4.10 0.41
C ARG A 430 -32.73 5.15 -0.44
N ASP A 431 -33.06 6.25 0.20
CA ASP A 431 -33.83 7.35 -0.39
C ASP A 431 -32.99 8.63 -0.56
N THR A 432 -31.65 8.49 -0.49
CA THR A 432 -30.73 9.63 -0.60
C THR A 432 -29.87 9.48 -1.85
N GLU A 433 -30.04 10.41 -2.80
CA GLU A 433 -29.20 10.48 -3.97
C GLU A 433 -27.78 10.98 -3.63
N PRO A 434 -26.72 10.34 -4.15
CA PRO A 434 -25.37 10.83 -3.97
C PRO A 434 -25.13 12.13 -4.77
N LEU A 435 -24.37 13.07 -4.18
CA LEU A 435 -23.90 14.27 -4.86
C LEU A 435 -22.83 13.97 -5.94
N LEU A 436 -22.04 12.95 -5.69
CA LEU A 436 -20.93 12.57 -6.55
C LEU A 436 -20.64 11.08 -6.40
N VAL A 437 -20.37 10.43 -7.53
CA VAL A 437 -19.84 9.06 -7.57
C VAL A 437 -18.65 9.05 -8.52
N THR A 438 -17.49 8.62 -8.04
CA THR A 438 -16.26 8.52 -8.87
C THR A 438 -15.69 7.11 -8.78
N PRO A 439 -15.94 6.27 -9.81
CA PRO A 439 -15.37 4.94 -9.87
C PRO A 439 -13.96 4.95 -10.47
N HIS A 440 -13.08 4.12 -9.91
CA HIS A 440 -11.74 3.85 -10.41
C HIS A 440 -11.51 2.34 -10.49
N LEU A 441 -10.81 1.90 -11.52
CA LEU A 441 -10.37 0.52 -11.66
C LEU A 441 -8.84 0.50 -11.75
N ASN A 442 -8.18 0.05 -10.69
CA ASN A 442 -6.74 -0.06 -10.61
C ASN A 442 -6.32 -1.47 -11.02
N ALA A 443 -5.93 -1.62 -12.29
CA ALA A 443 -5.54 -2.91 -12.84
C ALA A 443 -4.21 -3.39 -12.25
N GLU A 444 -4.15 -4.66 -11.83
CA GLU A 444 -2.95 -5.34 -11.34
C GLU A 444 -2.13 -4.53 -10.31
N CYS A 445 -2.83 -3.78 -9.43
CA CYS A 445 -2.20 -2.75 -8.59
C CYS A 445 -1.55 -3.30 -7.31
N ILE A 446 -1.97 -4.46 -6.81
CA ILE A 446 -1.40 -5.05 -5.59
C ILE A 446 -0.89 -6.46 -5.90
N PRO A 447 0.42 -6.72 -5.78
CA PRO A 447 0.98 -8.06 -5.95
C PRO A 447 0.57 -8.97 -4.79
N THR A 448 0.18 -10.20 -5.11
CA THR A 448 -0.06 -11.25 -4.13
C THR A 448 1.21 -12.07 -3.96
N TYR A 449 1.87 -11.95 -2.85
CA TYR A 449 3.09 -12.71 -2.54
C TYR A 449 2.70 -14.15 -2.23
N ALA A 450 2.71 -15.02 -3.24
CA ALA A 450 2.41 -16.44 -3.06
C ALA A 450 3.49 -17.15 -2.21
N PRO A 451 3.17 -18.23 -1.48
CA PRO A 451 4.17 -19.00 -0.74
C PRO A 451 5.41 -19.29 -1.60
N GLY A 452 6.61 -19.14 -1.01
CA GLY A 452 7.89 -19.21 -1.71
C GLY A 452 8.33 -17.90 -2.41
N HIS A 453 7.61 -16.78 -2.21
CA HIS A 453 7.95 -15.48 -2.81
C HIS A 453 9.40 -15.06 -2.53
N GLY A 454 9.87 -15.18 -1.28
CA GLY A 454 11.22 -14.77 -0.92
C GLY A 454 12.30 -15.58 -1.64
N ALA A 455 12.12 -16.90 -1.80
CA ALA A 455 13.04 -17.75 -2.56
C ALA A 455 13.11 -17.32 -4.03
N ARG A 456 11.96 -17.04 -4.64
CA ARG A 456 11.90 -16.53 -6.02
C ARG A 456 12.60 -15.17 -6.19
N LEU A 457 12.48 -14.28 -5.20
CA LEU A 457 13.20 -12.99 -5.25
C LEU A 457 14.71 -13.14 -5.03
N ARG A 458 15.14 -14.14 -4.26
CA ARG A 458 16.57 -14.48 -4.17
C ARG A 458 17.11 -14.92 -5.53
N GLU A 459 16.43 -15.82 -6.24
CA GLU A 459 16.82 -16.23 -7.59
C GLU A 459 16.83 -15.05 -8.58
N THR A 460 15.86 -14.14 -8.48
CA THR A 460 15.82 -12.92 -9.28
C THR A 460 16.99 -12.00 -8.94
N HIS A 461 17.35 -11.86 -7.64
CA HIS A 461 18.52 -11.11 -7.18
C HIS A 461 19.82 -11.65 -7.81
N GLU A 462 20.03 -12.96 -7.75
CA GLU A 462 21.18 -13.65 -8.30
C GLU A 462 21.26 -13.47 -9.83
N ALA A 463 20.13 -13.55 -10.53
CA ALA A 463 20.06 -13.34 -11.98
C ALA A 463 20.38 -11.88 -12.36
N ILE A 464 19.85 -10.88 -11.64
CA ILE A 464 20.20 -9.47 -11.88
C ILE A 464 21.70 -9.26 -11.65
N ALA A 465 22.25 -9.75 -10.55
CA ALA A 465 23.68 -9.59 -10.25
C ALA A 465 24.57 -10.21 -11.33
N ARG A 466 24.23 -11.41 -11.82
CA ARG A 466 25.00 -12.14 -12.82
C ARG A 466 24.81 -11.57 -14.23
N ASP A 467 23.55 -11.41 -14.66
CA ASP A 467 23.24 -11.16 -16.07
C ASP A 467 23.24 -9.67 -16.43
N TRP A 468 23.01 -8.80 -15.45
CA TRP A 468 23.03 -7.35 -15.62
C TRP A 468 24.27 -6.68 -15.04
N ALA A 469 25.15 -7.44 -14.39
CA ALA A 469 26.43 -6.96 -13.85
C ALA A 469 26.32 -5.65 -13.05
N GLY A 470 25.26 -5.54 -12.21
CA GLY A 470 25.03 -4.36 -11.39
C GLY A 470 24.46 -3.14 -12.14
N ARG A 471 23.92 -3.31 -13.36
CA ARG A 471 23.35 -2.22 -14.18
C ARG A 471 21.84 -2.15 -14.15
N LEU A 472 21.19 -3.00 -13.40
CA LEU A 472 19.74 -3.01 -13.16
C LEU A 472 19.44 -3.11 -11.68
N SER A 473 18.57 -2.26 -11.22
CA SER A 473 17.93 -2.35 -9.90
C SER A 473 16.42 -2.39 -10.04
N VAL A 474 15.73 -3.02 -9.07
CA VAL A 474 14.28 -3.06 -9.04
C VAL A 474 13.75 -2.48 -7.72
N VAL A 475 12.66 -1.71 -7.79
CA VAL A 475 12.00 -1.09 -6.64
C VAL A 475 10.48 -1.18 -6.79
N GLY A 476 9.75 -1.07 -5.69
CA GLY A 476 8.29 -0.99 -5.69
C GLY A 476 7.60 -2.17 -5.05
N ALA A 477 6.27 -2.15 -5.10
CA ALA A 477 5.40 -3.07 -4.37
C ALA A 477 5.63 -4.56 -4.68
N GLY A 478 6.09 -4.88 -5.88
CA GLY A 478 6.38 -6.27 -6.29
C GLY A 478 7.60 -6.90 -5.61
N TYR A 479 8.42 -6.12 -4.94
CA TYR A 479 9.74 -6.53 -4.47
C TYR A 479 9.97 -6.29 -2.96
N GLY A 480 9.64 -5.08 -2.49
CA GLY A 480 10.00 -4.65 -1.13
C GLY A 480 8.88 -4.76 -0.10
N GLY A 481 7.64 -4.74 -0.50
CA GLY A 481 6.44 -4.65 0.33
C GLY A 481 5.39 -3.78 -0.32
N VAL A 482 4.10 -4.07 -0.06
CA VAL A 482 2.98 -3.41 -0.76
C VAL A 482 2.64 -2.03 -0.19
N SER A 483 3.12 -1.69 1.01
CA SER A 483 2.79 -0.40 1.60
C SER A 483 3.53 0.75 0.92
N VAL A 484 2.93 1.94 0.93
CA VAL A 484 3.60 3.16 0.43
C VAL A 484 4.92 3.43 1.16
N ASN A 485 5.01 3.06 2.44
CA ASN A 485 6.24 3.17 3.23
C ASN A 485 7.35 2.25 2.69
N ASP A 486 7.00 1.01 2.34
CA ASP A 486 7.96 0.04 1.79
C ASP A 486 8.42 0.44 0.39
N CYS A 487 7.49 0.96 -0.42
CA CYS A 487 7.79 1.47 -1.76
C CYS A 487 8.81 2.63 -1.71
N VAL A 488 8.66 3.54 -0.75
CA VAL A 488 9.60 4.64 -0.53
C VAL A 488 10.94 4.11 -0.02
N LEU A 489 10.93 3.24 1.00
CA LEU A 489 12.15 2.68 1.57
C LEU A 489 12.99 1.96 0.52
N GLY A 490 12.39 1.11 -0.31
CA GLY A 490 13.11 0.38 -1.36
C GLY A 490 13.79 1.33 -2.35
N ALA A 491 13.09 2.40 -2.75
CA ALA A 491 13.65 3.41 -3.64
C ALA A 491 14.79 4.21 -2.99
N GLU A 492 14.67 4.57 -1.71
CA GLU A 492 15.74 5.27 -0.96
C GLU A 492 16.99 4.39 -0.81
N LEU A 493 16.82 3.11 -0.49
CA LEU A 493 17.95 2.17 -0.34
C LEU A 493 18.72 2.00 -1.65
N VAL A 494 18.03 1.85 -2.78
CA VAL A 494 18.66 1.77 -4.09
C VAL A 494 19.38 3.08 -4.43
N ALA A 495 18.72 4.21 -4.27
CA ALA A 495 19.34 5.52 -4.54
C ALA A 495 20.58 5.78 -3.67
N ALA A 496 20.53 5.43 -2.39
CA ALA A 496 21.66 5.57 -1.47
C ALA A 496 22.83 4.63 -1.84
N GLY A 497 22.55 3.38 -2.22
CA GLY A 497 23.58 2.43 -2.66
C GLY A 497 24.28 2.91 -3.92
N LEU A 498 23.54 3.32 -4.95
CA LEU A 498 24.10 3.88 -6.18
C LEU A 498 24.90 5.16 -5.92
N GLY A 499 24.42 6.01 -4.98
CA GLY A 499 25.14 7.21 -4.55
C GLY A 499 26.50 6.92 -3.90
N ARG A 500 26.67 5.75 -3.28
CA ARG A 500 27.94 5.27 -2.73
C ARG A 500 28.81 4.49 -3.74
N GLY A 501 28.34 4.35 -4.98
CA GLY A 501 29.03 3.55 -6.01
C GLY A 501 28.89 2.03 -5.80
N GLU A 502 27.84 1.58 -5.12
CA GLU A 502 27.56 0.17 -4.88
C GLU A 502 26.72 -0.42 -6.03
N ALA A 503 26.99 -1.66 -6.40
CA ALA A 503 26.12 -2.43 -7.28
C ALA A 503 24.96 -2.99 -6.47
N VAL A 504 23.79 -2.35 -6.57
CA VAL A 504 22.58 -2.75 -5.84
C VAL A 504 21.52 -3.26 -6.81
N THR A 505 20.86 -4.35 -6.45
CA THR A 505 19.74 -4.91 -7.22
C THR A 505 18.37 -4.44 -6.72
N GLY A 506 18.31 -3.91 -5.48
CA GLY A 506 17.08 -3.62 -4.75
C GLY A 506 16.45 -4.84 -4.06
N LEU A 507 17.11 -6.00 -4.16
CA LEU A 507 16.65 -7.28 -3.62
C LEU A 507 17.59 -7.86 -2.55
N GLU A 508 18.54 -7.09 -2.04
CA GLU A 508 19.60 -7.54 -1.11
C GLU A 508 19.02 -8.21 0.14
N ARG A 509 17.90 -7.74 0.65
CA ARG A 509 17.24 -8.33 1.82
C ARG A 509 16.79 -9.78 1.62
N TRP A 510 16.65 -10.21 0.37
CA TRP A 510 16.22 -11.57 0.02
C TRP A 510 17.40 -12.54 -0.21
N SER A 511 18.63 -12.01 -0.30
CA SER A 511 19.83 -12.83 -0.55
C SER A 511 20.06 -13.91 0.52
N THR A 512 19.62 -13.68 1.74
CA THR A 512 19.72 -14.62 2.88
C THR A 512 18.42 -15.38 3.17
N TRP A 513 17.47 -15.38 2.24
CA TRP A 513 16.22 -16.11 2.41
C TRP A 513 16.43 -17.63 2.26
N GLU A 514 16.21 -18.36 3.35
CA GLU A 514 16.29 -19.81 3.45
C GLU A 514 14.92 -20.48 3.37
#